data_7fcdd6a72237805cc62ffb4f905da362
#
_entry.id   7fcdd6a72237805cc62ffb4f905da362
#
_cell.length_a   1.000
_cell.length_b   1.000
_cell.length_c   1.000
_cell.angle_alpha   90.00
_cell.angle_beta   90.00
_cell.angle_gamma   90.00
#
_symmetry.space_group_name_H-M   'P 1'
#
loop_
_entity.id
_entity.type
_entity.pdbx_description
1 polymer ?
#
loop_
_entity_poly.entity_id
_entity_poly.type
_entity_poly.pdbx_seq_one_letter_code
_entity_poly.pdbx_strand_id
1 'polypeptide(L)' 'MRVEDLLRELAPQVLGALVRRYGQFDACEDAVQQALLAASEQWGVDGGPDTRGGWLATAASRRLVDE' A
#
# COMPACT_ATOMS: atom_id res chain seq x y z
N MET A 1 6.62 -5.57 16.55
CA MET A 1 6.94 -5.55 15.11
C MET A 1 7.07 -4.11 14.64
N ARG A 2 8.08 -3.84 13.88
CA ARG A 2 8.28 -2.50 13.35
C ARG A 2 7.33 -2.22 12.19
N VAL A 3 6.92 -0.97 12.03
CA VAL A 3 6.05 -0.58 10.93
C VAL A 3 6.68 -0.96 9.58
N GLU A 4 7.98 -0.74 9.44
CA GLU A 4 8.69 -1.06 8.20
C GLU A 4 8.62 -2.53 7.86
N ASP A 5 8.75 -3.41 8.84
CA ASP A 5 8.67 -4.84 8.63
C ASP A 5 7.26 -5.25 8.22
N LEU A 6 6.26 -4.66 8.87
CA LEU A 6 4.87 -4.93 8.55
C LEU A 6 4.54 -4.49 7.13
N LEU A 7 5.00 -3.31 6.74
CA LEU A 7 4.76 -2.80 5.39
C LEU A 7 5.42 -3.68 4.33
N ARG A 8 6.64 -4.16 4.63
CA ARG A 8 7.34 -5.05 3.71
C ARG A 8 6.58 -6.36 3.52
N GLU A 9 5.95 -6.83 4.59
CA GLU A 9 5.16 -8.04 4.54
C GLU A 9 3.86 -7.86 3.76
N LEU A 10 3.23 -6.70 3.91
CA LEU A 10 1.96 -6.41 3.25
C LEU A 10 2.10 -6.04 1.78
N ALA A 11 3.23 -5.48 1.40
CA ALA A 11 3.43 -4.97 0.04
C ALA A 11 3.10 -5.97 -1.07
N PRO A 12 3.63 -7.22 -1.04
CA PRO A 12 3.32 -8.16 -2.12
C PRO A 12 1.85 -8.54 -2.17
N GLN A 13 1.17 -8.60 -1.04
CA GLN A 13 -0.25 -8.92 -1.00
C GLN A 13 -1.08 -7.80 -1.65
N VAL A 14 -0.76 -6.57 -1.30
CA VAL A 14 -1.46 -5.41 -1.86
C VAL A 14 -1.18 -5.29 -3.35
N LEU A 15 0.07 -5.47 -3.75
CA LEU A 15 0.45 -5.42 -5.16
C LEU A 15 -0.31 -6.48 -5.97
N GLY A 16 -0.35 -7.71 -5.46
CA GLY A 16 -1.06 -8.78 -6.14
C GLY A 16 -2.53 -8.48 -6.35
N ALA A 17 -3.18 -7.92 -5.33
CA ALA A 17 -4.59 -7.56 -5.42
C ALA A 17 -4.83 -6.47 -6.47
N LEU A 18 -3.95 -5.47 -6.52
CA LEU A 18 -4.07 -4.38 -7.48
C LEU A 18 -3.82 -4.85 -8.90
N VAL A 19 -2.81 -5.69 -9.09
CA VAL A 19 -2.51 -6.22 -10.42
C VAL A 19 -3.67 -7.05 -10.96
N ARG A 20 -4.30 -7.84 -10.10
CA ARG A 20 -5.47 -8.63 -10.52
C ARG A 20 -6.63 -7.74 -10.91
N ARG A 21 -6.78 -6.60 -10.26
CA ARG A 21 -7.90 -5.71 -10.53
C ARG A 21 -7.65 -4.78 -11.71
N TYR A 22 -6.45 -4.21 -11.79
CA TYR A 22 -6.15 -3.18 -12.79
C TYR A 22 -5.26 -3.67 -13.93
N GLY A 23 -4.48 -4.71 -13.69
CA GLY A 23 -3.71 -5.35 -14.74
C GLY A 23 -2.43 -4.67 -15.20
N GLN A 24 -2.06 -3.54 -14.61
CA GLN A 24 -0.87 -2.79 -14.99
C GLN A 24 0.19 -2.91 -13.91
N PHE A 25 1.08 -3.87 -14.07
CA PHE A 25 2.04 -4.19 -13.02
C PHE A 25 2.91 -2.99 -12.62
N ASP A 26 3.51 -2.32 -13.61
CA ASP A 26 4.42 -1.20 -13.31
C ASP A 26 3.70 -0.07 -12.59
N ALA A 27 2.51 0.29 -13.06
CA ALA A 27 1.72 1.34 -12.42
C ALA A 27 1.28 0.94 -11.02
N CYS A 28 0.89 -0.32 -10.85
CA CYS A 28 0.49 -0.84 -9.53
C CYS A 28 1.67 -0.82 -8.57
N GLU A 29 2.83 -1.23 -9.03
CA GLU A 29 4.03 -1.25 -8.19
C GLU A 29 4.38 0.15 -7.72
N ASP A 30 4.33 1.11 -8.62
CA ASP A 30 4.62 2.50 -8.30
C ASP A 30 3.61 3.05 -7.28
N ALA A 31 2.33 2.75 -7.49
CA ALA A 31 1.27 3.18 -6.59
C ALA A 31 1.44 2.57 -5.20
N VAL A 32 1.82 1.29 -5.13
CA VAL A 32 2.07 0.62 -3.85
C VAL A 32 3.24 1.26 -3.13
N GLN A 33 4.32 1.58 -3.84
CA GLN A 33 5.48 2.24 -3.24
C GLN A 33 5.09 3.58 -2.62
N GLN A 34 4.27 4.36 -3.33
CA GLN A 34 3.79 5.63 -2.82
C GLN A 34 2.95 5.45 -1.56
N ALA A 35 2.07 4.44 -1.59
CA ALA A 35 1.22 4.15 -0.42
C ALA A 35 2.06 3.71 0.78
N LEU A 36 3.12 2.94 0.54
CA LEU A 36 4.01 2.51 1.61
C LEU A 36 4.73 3.68 2.26
N LEU A 37 5.15 4.64 1.46
CA LEU A 37 5.79 5.85 1.98
C LEU A 37 4.83 6.63 2.86
N ALA A 38 3.60 6.81 2.41
CA ALA A 38 2.59 7.52 3.19
C ALA A 38 2.30 6.79 4.51
N ALA A 39 2.19 5.47 4.46
CA ALA A 39 1.95 4.67 5.66
C ALA A 39 3.12 4.78 6.63
N SER A 40 4.34 4.76 6.13
CA SER A 40 5.53 4.87 6.94
C SER A 40 5.53 6.17 7.75
N GLU A 41 5.10 7.26 7.14
CA GLU A 41 5.03 8.56 7.81
C GLU A 41 3.90 8.62 8.83
N GLN A 42 2.72 8.14 8.47
CA GLN A 42 1.54 8.22 9.34
C GLN A 42 1.52 7.18 10.45
N TRP A 43 1.82 5.94 10.09
CA TRP A 43 1.72 4.83 11.05
C TRP A 43 2.84 4.86 12.08
N GLY A 44 3.95 5.48 11.77
CA GLY A 44 5.06 5.61 12.71
C GLY A 44 4.68 6.35 13.97
N VAL A 45 3.66 7.22 13.88
CA VAL A 45 3.19 8.01 15.03
C VAL A 45 2.05 7.29 15.75
N ASP A 46 1.08 6.77 15.00
CA ASP A 46 -0.16 6.23 15.58
C ASP A 46 -0.24 4.70 15.57
N GLY A 47 0.71 4.02 14.94
CA GLY A 47 0.68 2.57 14.84
C GLY A 47 -0.18 2.03 13.72
N GLY A 48 -0.89 2.89 13.02
CA GLY A 48 -1.68 2.53 11.87
C GLY A 48 -3.11 2.09 12.18
N PRO A 49 -3.93 1.91 11.15
CA PRO A 49 -5.32 1.48 11.30
C PRO A 49 -5.41 -0.02 11.58
N ASP A 50 -6.59 -0.47 12.01
CA ASP A 50 -6.82 -1.88 12.30
C ASP A 50 -6.70 -2.75 11.04
N THR A 51 -7.17 -2.23 9.91
CA THR A 51 -7.10 -2.95 8.63
C THR A 51 -6.01 -2.33 7.76
N ARG A 52 -4.76 -2.64 8.10
CA ARG A 52 -3.61 -2.04 7.42
C ARG A 52 -3.53 -2.41 5.95
N GLY A 53 -3.78 -3.68 5.63
CA GLY A 53 -3.79 -4.12 4.23
C GLY A 53 -4.84 -3.41 3.41
N GLY A 54 -6.04 -3.24 3.96
CA GLY A 54 -7.11 -2.51 3.31
C GLY A 54 -6.78 -1.05 3.10
N TRP A 55 -6.16 -0.43 4.09
CA TRP A 55 -5.73 0.96 4.00
C TRP A 55 -4.73 1.15 2.85
N LEU A 56 -3.75 0.26 2.77
CA LEU A 56 -2.73 0.31 1.71
C LEU A 56 -3.36 0.11 0.33
N ALA A 57 -4.26 -0.87 0.21
CA ALA A 57 -4.93 -1.14 -1.06
C ALA A 57 -5.74 0.07 -1.51
N THR A 58 -6.46 0.70 -0.59
CA THR A 58 -7.25 1.88 -0.89
C THR A 58 -6.37 3.05 -1.30
N ALA A 59 -5.29 3.30 -0.57
CA ALA A 59 -4.38 4.39 -0.85
C ALA A 59 -3.71 4.21 -2.22
N ALA A 60 -3.25 3.00 -2.51
CA ALA A 60 -2.62 2.71 -3.79
C ALA A 60 -3.62 2.79 -4.94
N SER A 61 -4.84 2.29 -4.72
CA SER A 61 -5.89 2.35 -5.72
C SER A 61 -6.23 3.80 -6.10
N ARG A 62 -6.27 4.67 -5.11
CA ARG A 62 -6.54 6.09 -5.36
C ARG A 62 -5.48 6.72 -6.25
N ARG A 63 -4.22 6.36 -6.05
CA ARG A 63 -3.14 6.89 -6.87
C ARG A 63 -3.23 6.43 -8.31
N LEU A 64 -3.70 5.21 -8.52
CA LEU A 64 -3.90 4.69 -9.87
C LEU A 64 -5.04 5.41 -10.59
N VAL A 65 -6.13 5.67 -9.87
CA VAL A 65 -7.32 6.27 -10.46
C VAL A 65 -7.16 7.78 -10.68
N ASP A 66 -6.46 8.46 -9.77
CA ASP A 66 -6.30 9.91 -9.82
C ASP A 66 -5.35 10.38 -10.91
N GLU A 67 -4.65 9.48 -11.52
CA GLU A 67 -3.81 9.81 -12.65
C GLU A 67 -4.62 9.82 -13.94
#